data_c910f4ae9de38a03230aa5fffa00ec3f
#
_entry.id   c910f4ae9de38a03230aa5fffa00ec3f
#
_cell.length_a   1.000
_cell.length_b   1.000
_cell.length_c   1.000
_cell.angle_alpha   90.00
_cell.angle_beta   90.00
_cell.angle_gamma   90.00
#
_symmetry.space_group_name_H-M   'P 1'
#
loop_
_entity.id
_entity.type
_entity.pdbx_description
1 polymer ?
#
loop_
_entity_poly.entity_id
_entity_poly.type
_entity_poly.pdbx_seq_one_letter_code
_entity_poly.pdbx_strand_id
1 'polypeptide(L)'
;DDHYTSCYDMAQILRWALTQPGFETIFTRLEMYTMAPTNVQPVTRYFSQQDKMRLSYSRYYIPAIRGSKIGYTNIARYSYVCLAEQNGVRLICVTMQSEMKTDKYNDVRTLLDYAFARYTGYTDLPSQGLTGEVEVVGGGGTLGKVTVTDPGVRLLLADGVTAGDVSASLELPERYVLGTSPEVYAVYTVNGGDKQESTSVRVPAVLTGLDALLEANAGRELDTASDVKPARTAGMLIAISLACTVAAACATLCVMRVMRLRKTKKQKPSQH
;
A
#
# COMPACT_ATOMS: atom_id res chain seq x y z
N ASP A 1 9.29 -24.27 -1.95
CA ASP A 1 9.15 -22.81 -2.05
C ASP A 1 7.80 -22.40 -1.47
N ASP A 2 7.79 -22.06 -0.17
CA ASP A 2 6.57 -21.72 0.57
C ASP A 2 6.37 -20.19 0.64
N HIS A 3 6.57 -19.51 -0.50
CA HIS A 3 6.37 -18.07 -0.62
C HIS A 3 4.94 -17.79 -1.07
N TYR A 4 4.20 -17.08 -0.23
CA TYR A 4 2.84 -16.64 -0.51
C TYR A 4 2.74 -15.12 -0.46
N THR A 5 1.88 -14.55 -1.28
CA THR A 5 1.57 -13.12 -1.29
C THR A 5 0.16 -12.90 -1.81
N SER A 6 -0.35 -11.69 -1.63
CA SER A 6 -1.63 -11.24 -2.18
C SER A 6 -1.43 -10.08 -3.16
N CYS A 7 -2.46 -9.76 -3.96
CA CYS A 7 -2.45 -8.56 -4.78
C CYS A 7 -2.27 -7.29 -3.94
N TYR A 8 -2.85 -7.26 -2.74
CA TYR A 8 -2.71 -6.14 -1.81
C TYR A 8 -1.26 -5.98 -1.34
N ASP A 9 -0.61 -7.06 -0.90
CA ASP A 9 0.78 -7.03 -0.44
C ASP A 9 1.71 -6.55 -1.55
N MET A 10 1.52 -7.05 -2.78
CA MET A 10 2.31 -6.64 -3.94
C MET A 10 2.09 -5.15 -4.28
N ALA A 11 0.88 -4.64 -4.11
CA ALA A 11 0.61 -3.22 -4.27
C ALA A 11 1.31 -2.38 -3.20
N GLN A 12 1.31 -2.82 -1.92
CA GLN A 12 2.03 -2.14 -0.83
C GLN A 12 3.54 -2.15 -1.05
N ILE A 13 4.11 -3.29 -1.51
CA ILE A 13 5.53 -3.40 -1.85
C ILE A 13 5.90 -2.41 -2.95
N LEU A 14 5.12 -2.33 -4.04
CA LEU A 14 5.38 -1.36 -5.10
C LEU A 14 5.21 0.08 -4.61
N ARG A 15 4.19 0.37 -3.79
CA ARG A 15 3.97 1.69 -3.19
C ARG A 15 5.18 2.14 -2.38
N TRP A 16 5.70 1.25 -1.53
CA TRP A 16 6.90 1.54 -0.75
C TRP A 16 8.13 1.70 -1.64
N ALA A 17 8.33 0.81 -2.61
CA ALA A 17 9.47 0.88 -3.53
C ALA A 17 9.51 2.19 -4.31
N LEU A 18 8.36 2.74 -4.71
CA LEU A 18 8.26 4.02 -5.40
C LEU A 18 8.70 5.22 -4.53
N THR A 19 8.78 5.07 -3.21
CA THR A 19 9.35 6.10 -2.32
C THR A 19 10.87 6.02 -2.23
N GLN A 20 11.51 4.94 -2.73
CA GLN A 20 12.94 4.77 -2.65
C GLN A 20 13.66 5.54 -3.75
N PRO A 21 14.77 6.26 -3.43
CA PRO A 21 15.52 7.02 -4.42
C PRO A 21 15.99 6.15 -5.59
N GLY A 22 15.72 6.60 -6.81
CA GLY A 22 16.16 5.95 -8.05
C GLY A 22 15.31 4.72 -8.48
N PHE A 23 14.45 4.18 -7.63
CA PHE A 23 13.64 3.02 -7.99
C PHE A 23 12.73 3.32 -9.19
N GLU A 24 11.99 4.42 -9.16
CA GLU A 24 11.07 4.77 -10.24
C GLU A 24 11.79 4.93 -11.58
N THR A 25 12.98 5.54 -11.58
CA THR A 25 13.80 5.70 -12.79
C THR A 25 14.14 4.36 -13.44
N ILE A 26 14.45 3.33 -12.65
CA ILE A 26 14.75 1.99 -13.15
C ILE A 26 13.45 1.28 -13.56
N PHE A 27 12.42 1.37 -12.74
CA PHE A 27 11.16 0.66 -12.94
C PHE A 27 10.38 1.15 -14.17
N THR A 28 10.48 2.45 -14.47
CA THR A 28 9.81 3.06 -15.64
C THR A 28 10.64 3.02 -16.92
N ARG A 29 11.91 2.61 -16.86
CA ARG A 29 12.79 2.57 -18.02
C ARG A 29 12.20 1.71 -19.15
N LEU A 30 12.15 2.28 -20.33
CA LEU A 30 11.65 1.61 -21.54
C LEU A 30 12.79 1.26 -22.51
N GLU A 31 13.85 2.07 -22.54
CA GLU A 31 14.98 1.90 -23.44
C GLU A 31 15.78 0.64 -23.10
N MET A 32 16.40 0.07 -24.13
CA MET A 32 17.31 -1.04 -23.95
C MET A 32 18.47 -0.65 -23.04
N TYR A 33 18.72 -1.48 -22.03
CA TYR A 33 19.90 -1.31 -21.17
C TYR A 33 21.04 -2.18 -21.66
N THR A 34 22.19 -1.56 -21.88
CA THR A 34 23.42 -2.24 -22.26
C THR A 34 24.35 -2.34 -21.06
N MET A 35 24.72 -3.54 -20.69
CA MET A 35 25.67 -3.81 -19.62
C MET A 35 27.02 -4.18 -20.21
N ALA A 36 28.05 -3.44 -19.82
CA ALA A 36 29.43 -3.69 -20.24
C ALA A 36 29.92 -5.07 -19.74
N PRO A 37 30.94 -5.65 -20.40
CA PRO A 37 31.60 -6.86 -19.92
C PRO A 37 32.11 -6.69 -18.48
N THR A 38 32.13 -7.80 -17.74
CA THR A 38 32.74 -7.89 -16.40
C THR A 38 33.87 -8.93 -16.45
N ASN A 39 34.65 -9.01 -15.36
CA ASN A 39 35.71 -10.01 -15.24
C ASN A 39 35.20 -11.47 -15.26
N VAL A 40 33.92 -11.69 -14.90
CA VAL A 40 33.28 -13.03 -14.91
C VAL A 40 32.50 -13.26 -16.20
N GLN A 41 31.94 -12.21 -16.80
CA GLN A 41 31.14 -12.25 -18.02
C GLN A 41 31.79 -11.35 -19.09
N PRO A 42 32.64 -11.85 -19.97
CA PRO A 42 33.46 -11.04 -20.88
C PRO A 42 32.69 -10.56 -22.14
N VAL A 43 31.36 -10.66 -22.14
CA VAL A 43 30.50 -10.24 -23.27
C VAL A 43 29.56 -9.12 -22.87
N THR A 44 29.32 -8.18 -23.77
CA THR A 44 28.28 -7.17 -23.62
C THR A 44 26.90 -7.81 -23.61
N ARG A 45 26.07 -7.41 -22.65
CA ARG A 45 24.69 -7.91 -22.50
C ARG A 45 23.69 -6.82 -22.76
N TYR A 46 22.59 -7.18 -23.40
CA TYR A 46 21.52 -6.28 -23.80
C TYR A 46 20.22 -6.72 -23.13
N PHE A 47 19.57 -5.81 -22.43
CA PHE A 47 18.31 -6.05 -21.74
C PHE A 47 17.24 -5.14 -22.33
N SER A 48 16.25 -5.71 -22.98
CA SER A 48 15.13 -4.98 -23.58
C SER A 48 13.84 -5.20 -22.78
N GLN A 49 12.92 -4.26 -22.90
CA GLN A 49 11.59 -4.38 -22.31
C GLN A 49 10.84 -5.58 -22.89
N GLN A 50 10.33 -6.44 -22.00
CA GLN A 50 9.60 -7.67 -22.36
C GLN A 50 8.08 -7.53 -22.22
N ASP A 51 7.62 -6.48 -21.58
CA ASP A 51 6.19 -6.28 -21.34
C ASP A 51 5.49 -5.69 -22.56
N LYS A 52 4.62 -6.49 -23.17
CA LYS A 52 3.86 -6.10 -24.37
C LYS A 52 2.89 -4.95 -24.13
N MET A 53 2.50 -4.68 -22.89
CA MET A 53 1.62 -3.55 -22.57
C MET A 53 2.35 -2.20 -22.59
N ARG A 54 3.69 -2.22 -22.59
CA ARG A 54 4.54 -1.03 -22.65
C ARG A 54 5.16 -0.78 -24.04
N LEU A 55 5.00 -1.71 -24.96
CA LEU A 55 5.56 -1.62 -26.31
C LEU A 55 4.51 -1.05 -27.26
N SER A 56 4.76 0.13 -27.83
CA SER A 56 3.79 0.89 -28.64
C SER A 56 3.31 0.14 -29.90
N TYR A 57 4.11 -0.77 -30.43
CA TYR A 57 3.75 -1.62 -31.58
C TYR A 57 2.92 -2.87 -31.19
N SER A 58 2.71 -3.09 -29.90
CA SER A 58 1.94 -4.24 -29.43
C SER A 58 0.44 -3.94 -29.42
N ARG A 59 -0.38 -4.90 -29.83
CA ARG A 59 -1.85 -4.81 -29.73
C ARG A 59 -2.35 -4.68 -28.28
N TYR A 60 -1.50 -4.98 -27.30
CA TYR A 60 -1.83 -4.87 -25.87
C TYR A 60 -1.37 -3.55 -25.26
N TYR A 61 -0.78 -2.67 -26.06
CA TYR A 61 -0.25 -1.40 -25.55
C TYR A 61 -1.27 -0.57 -24.78
N ILE A 62 -0.85 -0.07 -23.64
CA ILE A 62 -1.62 0.86 -22.79
C ILE A 62 -0.70 2.05 -22.47
N PRO A 63 -0.96 3.24 -23.04
CA PRO A 63 -0.10 4.42 -22.88
C PRO A 63 0.07 4.85 -21.43
N ALA A 64 -0.93 4.62 -20.58
CA ALA A 64 -0.92 4.97 -19.18
C ALA A 64 0.11 4.19 -18.35
N ILE A 65 0.56 3.00 -18.79
CA ILE A 65 1.49 2.17 -18.01
C ILE A 65 2.91 2.75 -18.08
N ARG A 66 3.37 3.27 -16.95
CA ARG A 66 4.70 3.89 -16.81
C ARG A 66 5.77 2.84 -16.48
N GLY A 67 5.47 1.92 -15.59
CA GLY A 67 6.39 0.87 -15.18
C GLY A 67 5.65 -0.42 -14.87
N SER A 68 6.33 -1.57 -15.06
CA SER A 68 5.69 -2.86 -14.81
C SER A 68 6.69 -3.97 -14.52
N LYS A 69 6.21 -5.02 -13.85
CA LYS A 69 6.90 -6.30 -13.71
C LYS A 69 5.94 -7.44 -14.01
N ILE A 70 6.36 -8.30 -14.93
CA ILE A 70 5.66 -9.53 -15.29
C ILE A 70 6.27 -10.71 -14.54
N GLY A 71 5.45 -11.71 -14.24
CA GLY A 71 5.87 -12.98 -13.62
C GLY A 71 5.11 -14.16 -14.19
N TYR A 72 5.76 -15.32 -14.15
CA TYR A 72 5.14 -16.61 -14.46
C TYR A 72 5.87 -17.75 -13.77
N THR A 73 5.12 -18.63 -13.15
CA THR A 73 5.53 -20.00 -12.81
C THR A 73 4.36 -20.95 -13.05
N ASN A 74 4.62 -22.25 -13.11
CA ASN A 74 3.56 -23.25 -13.32
C ASN A 74 2.51 -23.25 -12.22
N ILE A 75 2.87 -22.89 -10.99
CA ILE A 75 1.98 -22.85 -9.82
C ILE A 75 1.31 -21.48 -9.71
N ALA A 76 2.09 -20.40 -9.72
CA ALA A 76 1.58 -19.04 -9.56
C ALA A 76 0.87 -18.48 -10.80
N ARG A 77 0.98 -19.18 -11.96
CA ARG A 77 0.45 -18.73 -13.25
C ARG A 77 1.01 -17.36 -13.64
N TYR A 78 0.28 -16.62 -14.48
CA TYR A 78 0.71 -15.30 -14.91
C TYR A 78 0.35 -14.26 -13.86
N SER A 79 1.33 -13.42 -13.52
CA SER A 79 1.16 -12.29 -12.61
C SER A 79 1.67 -11.01 -13.25
N TYR A 80 1.11 -9.89 -12.82
CA TYR A 80 1.43 -8.57 -13.31
C TYR A 80 1.27 -7.54 -12.21
N VAL A 81 2.22 -6.62 -12.12
CA VAL A 81 2.12 -5.43 -11.29
C VAL A 81 2.58 -4.24 -12.11
N CYS A 82 1.86 -3.13 -12.04
CA CYS A 82 2.25 -1.92 -12.74
C CYS A 82 1.92 -0.64 -11.98
N LEU A 83 2.68 0.39 -12.33
CA LEU A 83 2.35 1.79 -12.10
C LEU A 83 1.73 2.33 -13.39
N ALA A 84 0.54 2.88 -13.31
CA ALA A 84 -0.12 3.56 -14.41
C ALA A 84 -0.38 5.03 -14.04
N GLU A 85 -0.33 5.93 -15.01
CA GLU A 85 -0.53 7.35 -14.83
C GLU A 85 -1.31 7.94 -16.01
N GLN A 86 -2.40 8.64 -15.70
CA GLN A 86 -3.22 9.35 -16.69
C GLN A 86 -3.78 10.62 -16.06
N ASN A 87 -3.67 11.76 -16.73
CA ASN A 87 -4.17 13.06 -16.28
C ASN A 87 -3.71 13.44 -14.85
N GLY A 88 -2.49 13.08 -14.49
CA GLY A 88 -1.94 13.33 -13.15
C GLY A 88 -2.38 12.33 -12.07
N VAL A 89 -3.33 11.44 -12.38
CA VAL A 89 -3.73 10.36 -11.46
C VAL A 89 -2.77 9.19 -11.61
N ARG A 90 -2.21 8.71 -10.50
CA ARG A 90 -1.30 7.57 -10.43
C ARG A 90 -1.98 6.39 -9.73
N LEU A 91 -1.96 5.25 -10.37
CA LEU A 91 -2.58 4.02 -9.88
C LEU A 91 -1.59 2.86 -9.90
N ILE A 92 -1.69 1.98 -8.91
CA ILE A 92 -1.04 0.68 -8.89
C ILE A 92 -2.08 -0.38 -9.22
N CYS A 93 -1.81 -1.18 -10.26
CA CYS A 93 -2.66 -2.31 -10.63
C CYS A 93 -1.89 -3.62 -10.48
N VAL A 94 -2.52 -4.60 -9.83
CA VAL A 94 -1.95 -5.94 -9.62
C VAL A 94 -2.95 -7.00 -10.04
N THR A 95 -2.49 -7.94 -10.87
CA THR A 95 -3.23 -9.17 -11.19
C THR A 95 -2.34 -10.39 -10.92
N MET A 96 -2.94 -11.44 -10.39
CA MET A 96 -2.24 -12.69 -10.08
C MET A 96 -3.06 -13.90 -10.47
N GLN A 97 -2.39 -15.02 -10.74
CA GLN A 97 -3.00 -16.31 -11.11
C GLN A 97 -3.87 -16.27 -12.39
N SER A 98 -3.57 -15.38 -13.33
CA SER A 98 -4.23 -15.45 -14.65
C SER A 98 -3.83 -16.75 -15.34
N GLU A 99 -4.79 -17.52 -15.84
CA GLU A 99 -4.54 -18.85 -16.42
C GLU A 99 -3.77 -18.73 -17.73
N MET A 100 -4.14 -17.75 -18.58
CA MET A 100 -3.48 -17.51 -19.84
C MET A 100 -2.74 -16.17 -19.86
N LYS A 101 -1.70 -16.10 -20.70
CA LYS A 101 -0.93 -14.87 -20.90
C LYS A 101 -1.78 -13.71 -21.39
N THR A 102 -2.83 -13.98 -22.15
CA THR A 102 -3.77 -12.98 -22.68
C THR A 102 -4.70 -12.44 -21.60
N ASP A 103 -5.09 -13.29 -20.63
CA ASP A 103 -6.06 -12.92 -19.60
C ASP A 103 -5.52 -11.79 -18.73
N LYS A 104 -4.24 -11.87 -18.31
CA LYS A 104 -3.62 -10.79 -17.55
C LYS A 104 -3.64 -9.44 -18.29
N TYR A 105 -3.54 -9.43 -19.62
CA TYR A 105 -3.59 -8.19 -20.40
C TYR A 105 -5.00 -7.61 -20.45
N ASN A 106 -6.01 -8.47 -20.58
CA ASN A 106 -7.41 -8.07 -20.57
C ASN A 106 -7.84 -7.60 -19.17
N ASP A 107 -7.44 -8.34 -18.13
CA ASP A 107 -7.76 -8.00 -16.74
C ASP A 107 -7.17 -6.63 -16.36
N VAL A 108 -5.88 -6.40 -16.66
CA VAL A 108 -5.22 -5.12 -16.38
C VAL A 108 -5.87 -3.98 -17.14
N ARG A 109 -6.22 -4.16 -18.42
CA ARG A 109 -6.94 -3.14 -19.21
C ARG A 109 -8.27 -2.82 -18.56
N THR A 110 -9.09 -3.83 -18.26
CA THR A 110 -10.41 -3.65 -17.66
C THR A 110 -10.32 -2.90 -16.32
N LEU A 111 -9.34 -3.27 -15.48
CA LEU A 111 -9.13 -2.61 -14.18
C LEU A 111 -8.69 -1.14 -14.33
N LEU A 112 -7.77 -0.86 -15.24
CA LEU A 112 -7.29 0.50 -15.47
C LEU A 112 -8.36 1.38 -16.12
N ASP A 113 -9.09 0.86 -17.12
CA ASP A 113 -10.20 1.58 -17.76
C ASP A 113 -11.29 1.92 -16.73
N TYR A 114 -11.67 0.96 -15.89
CA TYR A 114 -12.61 1.20 -14.78
C TYR A 114 -12.09 2.26 -13.80
N ALA A 115 -10.84 2.14 -13.38
CA ALA A 115 -10.29 3.01 -12.35
C ALA A 115 -10.10 4.45 -12.87
N PHE A 116 -9.56 4.64 -14.08
CA PHE A 116 -9.38 5.97 -14.66
C PHE A 116 -10.70 6.66 -15.07
N ALA A 117 -11.73 5.87 -15.39
CA ALA A 117 -13.07 6.42 -15.58
C ALA A 117 -13.71 6.94 -14.28
N ARG A 118 -13.32 6.34 -13.13
CA ARG A 118 -13.93 6.63 -11.83
C ARG A 118 -13.14 7.62 -10.98
N TYR A 119 -11.81 7.65 -11.15
CA TYR A 119 -10.90 8.48 -10.38
C TYR A 119 -10.19 9.45 -11.30
N THR A 120 -10.73 10.67 -11.39
CA THR A 120 -10.30 11.66 -12.38
C THR A 120 -9.36 12.73 -11.84
N GLY A 121 -9.25 12.86 -10.51
CA GLY A 121 -8.37 13.86 -9.91
C GLY A 121 -8.21 13.71 -8.39
N TYR A 122 -7.18 14.38 -7.88
CA TYR A 122 -6.96 14.47 -6.43
C TYR A 122 -7.70 15.67 -5.85
N THR A 123 -8.23 15.49 -4.64
CA THR A 123 -8.86 16.54 -3.83
C THR A 123 -7.96 16.85 -2.65
N ASP A 124 -7.59 18.12 -2.49
CA ASP A 124 -6.88 18.61 -1.33
C ASP A 124 -7.86 18.87 -0.19
N LEU A 125 -7.70 18.17 0.91
CA LEU A 125 -8.47 18.32 2.14
C LEU A 125 -7.61 19.06 3.15
N PRO A 126 -7.97 20.30 3.53
CA PRO A 126 -7.24 21.03 4.56
C PRO A 126 -7.38 20.31 5.91
N SER A 127 -6.54 20.71 6.88
CA SER A 127 -6.71 20.29 8.27
C SER A 127 -8.15 20.59 8.71
N GLN A 128 -8.76 19.63 9.38
CA GLN A 128 -10.10 19.78 9.99
C GLN A 128 -10.06 20.40 11.40
N GLY A 129 -8.86 20.86 11.82
CA GLY A 129 -8.66 21.48 13.10
C GLY A 129 -8.69 20.50 14.28
N LEU A 130 -8.49 19.22 14.01
CA LEU A 130 -8.41 18.23 15.07
C LEU A 130 -7.14 18.44 15.90
N THR A 131 -7.31 18.46 17.22
CA THR A 131 -6.20 18.58 18.17
C THR A 131 -6.30 17.49 19.22
N GLY A 132 -5.16 16.99 19.64
CA GLY A 132 -5.03 16.03 20.73
C GLY A 132 -3.75 16.26 21.51
N GLU A 133 -3.60 15.60 22.64
CA GLU A 133 -2.39 15.66 23.46
C GLU A 133 -1.82 14.27 23.66
N VAL A 134 -0.49 14.16 23.65
CA VAL A 134 0.22 12.93 23.98
C VAL A 134 1.25 13.22 25.06
N GLU A 135 1.29 12.39 26.09
CA GLU A 135 2.30 12.44 27.13
C GLU A 135 3.65 11.98 26.59
N VAL A 136 4.69 12.76 26.82
CA VAL A 136 6.06 12.42 26.44
C VAL A 136 6.81 11.90 27.66
N VAL A 137 7.40 10.73 27.54
CA VAL A 137 8.18 10.08 28.60
C VAL A 137 9.61 9.84 28.14
N GLY A 138 10.56 10.02 29.07
CA GLY A 138 12.00 9.82 28.85
C GLY A 138 12.77 10.02 30.13
N GLY A 139 14.01 9.50 30.23
CA GLY A 139 14.84 9.64 31.42
C GLY A 139 14.18 9.09 32.70
N GLY A 140 13.41 8.02 32.58
CA GLY A 140 12.74 7.38 33.73
C GLY A 140 11.48 8.09 34.23
N GLY A 141 10.94 9.11 33.52
CA GLY A 141 9.74 9.83 33.95
C GLY A 141 9.02 10.58 32.85
N THR A 142 7.92 11.24 33.23
CA THR A 142 7.15 12.12 32.36
C THR A 142 7.90 13.44 32.16
N LEU A 143 8.08 13.85 30.92
CA LEU A 143 8.69 15.14 30.55
C LEU A 143 7.63 16.23 30.41
N GLY A 144 6.43 15.88 29.96
CA GLY A 144 5.31 16.79 29.75
C GLY A 144 4.39 16.28 28.63
N LYS A 145 3.64 17.19 28.02
CA LYS A 145 2.73 16.88 26.93
C LYS A 145 3.07 17.67 25.68
N VAL A 146 2.81 17.07 24.53
CA VAL A 146 2.90 17.71 23.23
C VAL A 146 1.53 17.72 22.55
N THR A 147 1.29 18.74 21.74
CA THR A 147 0.05 18.83 20.95
C THR A 147 0.22 18.11 19.63
N VAL A 148 -0.79 17.36 19.23
CA VAL A 148 -0.89 16.68 17.95
C VAL A 148 -2.04 17.28 17.14
N THR A 149 -1.78 17.59 15.89
CA THR A 149 -2.77 18.15 14.98
C THR A 149 -2.83 17.36 13.68
N ASP A 150 -3.98 17.37 13.01
CA ASP A 150 -4.13 16.78 11.69
C ASP A 150 -3.50 17.69 10.61
N PRO A 151 -2.69 17.14 9.68
CA PRO A 151 -1.97 17.93 8.68
C PRO A 151 -2.84 18.35 7.48
N GLY A 152 -4.05 17.80 7.36
CA GLY A 152 -4.76 17.73 6.10
C GLY A 152 -4.20 16.60 5.21
N VAL A 153 -4.86 16.31 4.11
CA VAL A 153 -4.47 15.22 3.21
C VAL A 153 -4.91 15.49 1.77
N ARG A 154 -4.16 14.97 0.82
CA ARG A 154 -4.54 14.94 -0.59
C ARG A 154 -5.01 13.53 -0.94
N LEU A 155 -6.30 13.38 -1.23
CA LEU A 155 -6.92 12.10 -1.54
C LEU A 155 -7.37 12.02 -2.98
N LEU A 156 -7.33 10.81 -3.52
CA LEU A 156 -7.96 10.45 -4.77
C LEU A 156 -9.38 9.98 -4.45
N LEU A 157 -10.38 10.84 -4.70
CA LEU A 157 -11.77 10.51 -4.45
C LEU A 157 -12.44 10.00 -5.73
N ALA A 158 -13.38 9.07 -5.58
CA ALA A 158 -14.19 8.61 -6.69
C ALA A 158 -15.18 9.69 -7.13
N ASP A 159 -15.57 9.66 -8.40
CA ASP A 159 -16.57 10.59 -8.92
C ASP A 159 -17.86 10.55 -8.10
N GLY A 160 -18.38 11.73 -7.75
CA GLY A 160 -19.54 11.89 -6.89
C GLY A 160 -19.24 11.89 -5.39
N VAL A 161 -18.01 11.57 -4.96
CA VAL A 161 -17.57 11.70 -3.57
C VAL A 161 -16.91 13.06 -3.38
N THR A 162 -17.33 13.79 -2.36
CA THR A 162 -16.87 15.16 -2.06
C THR A 162 -16.06 15.21 -0.76
N ALA A 163 -15.43 16.34 -0.49
CA ALA A 163 -14.75 16.59 0.76
C ALA A 163 -15.68 16.44 1.99
N GLY A 164 -16.97 16.70 1.83
CA GLY A 164 -17.99 16.54 2.89
C GLY A 164 -18.25 15.09 3.29
N ASP A 165 -17.88 14.14 2.42
CA ASP A 165 -18.01 12.69 2.68
C ASP A 165 -16.78 12.11 3.40
N VAL A 166 -15.79 12.97 3.73
CA VAL A 166 -14.57 12.56 4.41
C VAL A 166 -14.60 13.05 5.85
N SER A 167 -14.53 12.11 6.80
CA SER A 167 -14.34 12.39 8.21
C SER A 167 -12.88 12.15 8.60
N ALA A 168 -12.38 12.91 9.59
CA ALA A 168 -11.06 12.70 10.14
C ALA A 168 -11.13 12.39 11.63
N SER A 169 -10.13 11.65 12.13
CA SER A 169 -9.92 11.38 13.55
C SER A 169 -8.42 11.30 13.83
N LEU A 170 -8.02 11.52 15.09
CA LEU A 170 -6.65 11.30 15.53
C LEU A 170 -6.52 9.92 16.17
N GLU A 171 -5.49 9.18 15.78
CA GLU A 171 -5.06 7.95 16.41
C GLU A 171 -3.76 8.24 17.16
N LEU A 172 -3.84 8.21 18.49
CA LEU A 172 -2.79 8.64 19.39
C LEU A 172 -2.38 7.47 20.31
N PRO A 173 -1.08 7.26 20.54
CA PRO A 173 -0.63 6.34 21.56
C PRO A 173 -0.95 6.89 22.95
N GLU A 174 -1.03 6.04 23.94
CA GLU A 174 -1.19 6.45 25.33
C GLU A 174 -0.06 7.37 25.80
N ARG A 175 1.16 7.09 25.33
CA ARG A 175 2.36 7.91 25.58
C ARG A 175 3.37 7.79 24.43
N TYR A 176 4.16 8.83 24.24
CA TYR A 176 5.28 8.84 23.31
C TYR A 176 6.60 8.69 24.09
N VAL A 177 7.36 7.64 23.78
CA VAL A 177 8.68 7.41 24.37
C VAL A 177 9.74 8.15 23.56
N LEU A 178 10.47 9.05 24.20
CA LEU A 178 11.51 9.83 23.54
C LEU A 178 12.58 8.90 22.93
N GLY A 179 12.97 9.20 21.69
CA GLY A 179 13.93 8.37 20.92
C GLY A 179 13.29 7.22 20.14
N THR A 180 11.98 7.01 20.23
CA THR A 180 11.24 6.12 19.32
C THR A 180 10.57 6.93 18.20
N SER A 181 10.05 6.26 17.17
CA SER A 181 9.18 6.92 16.19
C SER A 181 7.82 7.22 16.84
N PRO A 182 7.32 8.46 16.78
CA PRO A 182 6.00 8.77 17.30
C PRO A 182 4.93 8.10 16.43
N GLU A 183 4.14 7.21 17.03
CA GLU A 183 3.02 6.53 16.35
C GLU A 183 1.75 7.39 16.44
N VAL A 184 1.81 8.62 15.96
CA VAL A 184 0.70 9.56 15.94
C VAL A 184 0.19 9.72 14.50
N TYR A 185 -1.10 9.48 14.29
CA TYR A 185 -1.68 9.50 12.95
C TYR A 185 -2.98 10.29 12.93
N ALA A 186 -3.21 10.97 11.83
CA ALA A 186 -4.53 11.40 11.41
C ALA A 186 -5.12 10.34 10.47
N VAL A 187 -6.33 9.89 10.75
CA VAL A 187 -7.06 8.88 9.99
C VAL A 187 -8.21 9.56 9.27
N TYR A 188 -8.14 9.60 7.96
CA TYR A 188 -9.20 10.14 7.11
C TYR A 188 -10.02 9.00 6.55
N THR A 189 -11.31 9.00 6.87
CA THR A 189 -12.25 7.96 6.44
C THR A 189 -13.19 8.54 5.40
N VAL A 190 -13.16 7.97 4.21
CA VAL A 190 -14.08 8.30 3.11
C VAL A 190 -15.36 7.49 3.31
N ASN A 191 -16.47 8.18 3.53
CA ASN A 191 -17.79 7.58 3.67
C ASN A 191 -18.55 7.85 2.36
N GLY A 192 -18.84 6.82 1.61
CA GLY A 192 -19.55 6.98 0.33
C GLY A 192 -18.87 6.21 -0.80
N GLY A 193 -19.68 5.82 -1.75
CA GLY A 193 -19.31 5.02 -2.90
C GLY A 193 -20.31 3.88 -3.11
N ASP A 194 -20.23 3.19 -4.25
CA ASP A 194 -21.23 2.20 -4.70
C ASP A 194 -21.42 0.98 -3.76
N LYS A 195 -20.60 0.81 -2.72
CA LYS A 195 -20.59 -0.41 -1.89
C LYS A 195 -20.73 -0.20 -0.39
N GLN A 196 -21.10 0.98 0.09
CA GLN A 196 -21.20 1.24 1.55
C GLN A 196 -19.93 0.91 2.38
N GLU A 197 -18.80 0.63 1.73
CA GLU A 197 -17.55 0.35 2.42
C GLU A 197 -16.80 1.65 2.64
N SER A 198 -16.52 1.98 3.89
CA SER A 198 -15.64 3.08 4.23
C SER A 198 -14.18 2.70 3.96
N THR A 199 -13.44 3.59 3.36
CA THR A 199 -11.99 3.40 3.15
C THR A 199 -11.25 4.41 4.00
N SER A 200 -10.28 3.97 4.78
CA SER A 200 -9.48 4.86 5.64
C SER A 200 -8.05 4.98 5.16
N VAL A 201 -7.52 6.20 5.24
CA VAL A 201 -6.12 6.51 4.95
C VAL A 201 -5.48 7.09 6.22
N ARG A 202 -4.37 6.48 6.66
CA ARG A 202 -3.56 6.95 7.78
C ARG A 202 -2.41 7.81 7.27
N VAL A 203 -2.27 9.01 7.80
CA VAL A 203 -1.13 9.89 7.53
C VAL A 203 -0.49 10.30 8.85
N PRO A 204 0.85 10.48 8.90
CA PRO A 204 1.50 10.98 10.11
C PRO A 204 0.90 12.31 10.52
N ALA A 205 0.49 12.45 11.78
CA ALA A 205 0.01 13.70 12.34
C ALA A 205 1.20 14.61 12.72
N VAL A 206 0.93 15.89 12.90
CA VAL A 206 1.95 16.89 13.22
C VAL A 206 2.06 17.01 14.74
N LEU A 207 3.29 16.80 15.27
CA LEU A 207 3.63 17.08 16.66
C LEU A 207 4.15 18.50 16.78
N THR A 208 3.60 19.25 17.74
CA THR A 208 4.04 20.62 18.05
C THR A 208 4.40 20.74 19.54
N GLY A 209 5.41 21.56 19.82
CA GLY A 209 5.88 21.78 21.18
C GLY A 209 6.93 20.79 21.71
N LEU A 210 7.36 19.82 20.91
CA LEU A 210 8.36 18.84 21.34
C LEU A 210 9.71 19.52 21.63
N ASP A 211 10.18 20.42 20.75
CA ASP A 211 11.44 21.11 20.93
C ASP A 211 11.46 21.97 22.20
N ALA A 212 10.38 22.74 22.45
CA ALA A 212 10.24 23.52 23.66
C ALA A 212 10.19 22.65 24.93
N LEU A 213 9.56 21.48 24.83
CA LEU A 213 9.52 20.50 25.92
C LEU A 213 10.92 19.94 26.22
N LEU A 214 11.69 19.65 25.19
CA LEU A 214 13.07 19.14 25.31
C LEU A 214 13.99 20.22 25.90
N GLU A 215 13.88 21.47 25.46
CA GLU A 215 14.62 22.60 26.03
C GLU A 215 14.31 22.80 27.51
N ALA A 216 13.02 22.73 27.90
CA ALA A 216 12.61 22.86 29.30
C ALA A 216 13.15 21.73 30.20
N ASN A 217 13.51 20.59 29.61
CA ASN A 217 14.04 19.44 30.33
C ASN A 217 15.54 19.19 30.07
N ALA A 218 16.26 20.12 29.39
CA ALA A 218 17.65 19.95 28.97
C ALA A 218 18.67 19.71 30.11
N GLY A 219 18.31 19.96 31.35
CA GLY A 219 19.13 19.66 32.54
C GLY A 219 18.89 18.29 33.19
N ARG A 220 17.95 17.50 32.64
CA ARG A 220 17.70 16.13 33.11
C ARG A 220 18.55 15.16 32.29
N GLU A 221 19.16 14.17 32.94
CA GLU A 221 19.75 13.03 32.21
C GLU A 221 18.60 12.30 31.46
N LEU A 222 18.56 12.53 30.13
CA LEU A 222 17.58 11.90 29.26
C LEU A 222 18.14 10.54 28.81
N ASP A 223 17.92 9.51 29.61
CA ASP A 223 18.18 8.15 29.14
C ASP A 223 17.24 7.82 27.96
N THR A 224 17.84 7.46 26.85
CA THR A 224 17.14 7.04 25.64
C THR A 224 16.53 5.65 25.84
N ALA A 225 15.63 5.25 24.97
CA ALA A 225 14.72 4.08 24.98
C ALA A 225 15.27 2.72 25.47
N SER A 226 16.57 2.61 25.79
CA SER A 226 17.20 1.37 26.28
C SER A 226 16.71 0.91 27.66
N ASP A 227 16.16 1.82 28.50
CA ASP A 227 15.75 1.51 29.86
C ASP A 227 14.24 1.36 30.06
N VAL A 228 13.44 1.64 29.05
CA VAL A 228 11.99 1.42 29.09
C VAL A 228 11.71 -0.04 28.79
N LYS A 229 11.51 -0.85 29.84
CA LYS A 229 10.98 -2.21 29.66
C LYS A 229 9.69 -2.11 28.86
N PRO A 230 9.57 -2.84 27.72
CA PRO A 230 8.34 -2.80 26.94
C PRO A 230 7.18 -3.23 27.84
N ALA A 231 6.20 -2.34 28.00
CA ALA A 231 4.95 -2.71 28.63
C ALA A 231 4.42 -3.94 27.90
N ARG A 232 4.05 -4.99 28.65
CA ARG A 232 3.65 -6.31 28.15
C ARG A 232 2.50 -6.17 27.12
N THR A 233 2.85 -5.98 25.86
CA THR A 233 1.94 -6.06 24.70
C THR A 233 1.73 -7.51 24.23
N ALA A 234 2.18 -8.51 25.01
CA ALA A 234 2.02 -9.93 24.68
C ALA A 234 0.55 -10.37 24.48
N GLY A 235 -0.43 -9.68 25.12
CA GLY A 235 -1.84 -10.00 24.97
C GLY A 235 -2.46 -9.50 23.67
N MET A 236 -1.98 -8.37 23.13
CA MET A 236 -2.57 -7.75 21.94
C MET A 236 -2.06 -8.37 20.63
N LEU A 237 -0.80 -8.82 20.59
CA LEU A 237 -0.25 -9.56 19.44
C LEU A 237 -0.92 -10.93 19.25
N ILE A 238 -1.32 -11.61 20.35
CA ILE A 238 -2.06 -12.87 20.28
C ILE A 238 -3.49 -12.64 19.74
N ALA A 239 -4.15 -11.54 20.12
CA ALA A 239 -5.47 -11.20 19.61
C ALA A 239 -5.46 -10.83 18.11
N ILE A 240 -4.44 -10.11 17.64
CA ILE A 240 -4.28 -9.75 16.22
C ILE A 240 -3.93 -10.99 15.39
N SER A 241 -3.07 -11.89 15.89
CA SER A 241 -2.77 -13.15 15.19
C SER A 241 -3.98 -14.09 15.12
N LEU A 242 -4.82 -14.13 16.16
CA LEU A 242 -6.04 -14.93 16.15
C LEU A 242 -7.10 -14.35 15.18
N ALA A 243 -7.25 -13.04 15.10
CA ALA A 243 -8.14 -12.38 14.15
C ALA A 243 -7.69 -12.59 12.69
N CYS A 244 -6.38 -12.52 12.42
CA CYS A 244 -5.82 -12.81 11.10
C CYS A 244 -5.97 -14.28 10.70
N THR A 245 -5.85 -15.23 11.64
CA THR A 245 -6.06 -16.67 11.35
C THR A 245 -7.53 -16.99 11.09
N VAL A 246 -8.47 -16.36 11.78
CA VAL A 246 -9.91 -16.53 11.54
C VAL A 246 -10.31 -15.92 10.19
N ALA A 247 -9.79 -14.75 9.84
CA ALA A 247 -10.04 -14.11 8.54
C ALA A 247 -9.46 -14.95 7.38
N ALA A 248 -8.26 -15.53 7.54
CA ALA A 248 -7.65 -16.42 6.56
C ALA A 248 -8.44 -17.73 6.41
N ALA A 249 -8.97 -18.29 7.51
CA ALA A 249 -9.81 -19.48 7.48
C ALA A 249 -11.16 -19.22 6.77
N CYS A 250 -11.79 -18.06 6.98
CA CYS A 250 -13.00 -17.66 6.27
C CYS A 250 -12.75 -17.44 4.77
N ALA A 251 -11.64 -16.84 4.38
CA ALA A 251 -11.27 -16.64 2.99
C ALA A 251 -11.00 -17.99 2.28
N THR A 252 -10.33 -18.94 2.93
CA THR A 252 -10.09 -20.30 2.39
C THR A 252 -11.39 -21.10 2.24
N LEU A 253 -12.33 -20.98 3.18
CA LEU A 253 -13.64 -21.61 3.08
C LEU A 253 -14.48 -21.04 1.94
N CYS A 254 -14.43 -19.72 1.69
CA CYS A 254 -15.08 -19.09 0.53
C CYS A 254 -14.49 -19.58 -0.79
N VAL A 255 -13.17 -19.65 -0.92
CA VAL A 255 -12.48 -20.15 -2.12
C VAL A 255 -12.81 -21.61 -2.38
N MET A 256 -12.80 -22.47 -1.34
CA MET A 256 -13.18 -23.89 -1.48
C MET A 256 -14.64 -24.06 -1.86
N ARG A 257 -15.55 -23.20 -1.36
CA ARG A 257 -16.98 -23.23 -1.73
C ARG A 257 -17.20 -22.83 -3.19
N VAL A 258 -16.47 -21.82 -3.68
CA VAL A 258 -16.50 -21.41 -5.09
C VAL A 258 -15.94 -22.50 -6.01
N MET A 259 -14.86 -23.16 -5.60
CA MET A 259 -14.29 -24.28 -6.39
C MET A 259 -15.20 -25.51 -6.40
N ARG A 260 -15.91 -25.84 -5.30
CA ARG A 260 -16.93 -26.91 -5.29
C ARG A 260 -18.11 -26.60 -6.20
N LEU A 261 -18.60 -25.37 -6.22
CA LEU A 261 -19.69 -24.95 -7.10
C LEU A 261 -19.29 -24.97 -8.59
N ARG A 262 -18.02 -24.74 -8.92
CA ARG A 262 -17.50 -24.88 -10.28
C ARG A 262 -17.33 -26.34 -10.72
N LYS A 263 -16.96 -27.25 -9.82
CA LYS A 263 -16.88 -28.70 -10.11
C LYS A 263 -18.25 -29.32 -10.37
N THR A 264 -19.27 -28.93 -9.62
CA THR A 264 -20.65 -29.43 -9.82
C THR A 264 -21.28 -28.91 -11.11
N LYS A 265 -20.88 -27.74 -11.63
CA LYS A 265 -21.34 -27.25 -12.95
C LYS A 265 -20.69 -27.98 -14.15
N LYS A 266 -19.48 -28.55 -13.98
CA LYS A 266 -18.77 -29.29 -15.06
C LYS A 266 -19.23 -30.77 -15.17
N GLN A 267 -20.00 -31.27 -14.21
CA GLN A 267 -20.46 -32.69 -14.19
C GLN A 267 -21.92 -32.91 -14.64
N LYS A 268 -22.58 -31.88 -15.19
CA LYS A 268 -23.87 -32.15 -15.86
C LYS A 268 -23.61 -32.61 -17.30
N PRO A 269 -23.85 -33.86 -17.67
CA PRO A 269 -23.78 -34.32 -19.05
C PRO A 269 -24.89 -33.64 -19.85
N SER A 270 -24.57 -33.19 -21.06
CA SER A 270 -25.54 -32.77 -22.04
C SER A 270 -26.35 -33.98 -22.45
N GLN A 271 -27.61 -34.07 -22.00
CA GLN A 271 -28.63 -34.87 -22.63
C GLN A 271 -29.28 -34.00 -23.72
N HIS A 272 -29.04 -34.33 -24.88
CA HIS A 272 -29.69 -34.35 -26.19
C HIS A 272 -28.70 -34.03 -27.32
#